data_6950d5417ca18ac11502c22bc3b8f5f5
#
_entry.id   6950d5417ca18ac11502c22bc3b8f5f5
#
_cell.length_a   1.000
_cell.length_b   1.000
_cell.length_c   1.000
_cell.angle_alpha   90.00
_cell.angle_beta   90.00
_cell.angle_gamma   90.00
#
_symmetry.space_group_name_H-M   'P 1'
#
loop_
_entity.id
_entity.type
_entity.pdbx_description
1 polymer ?
#
loop_
_entity_poly.entity_id
_entity_poly.type
_entity_poly.pdbx_seq_one_letter_code
_entity_poly.pdbx_strand_id
1 'polypeptide(L)'
;MNKSIAAIAACAVLAVGCAQDDGSDDGPAAFESRYEALPAQTTLITGATVLTGTGERLDNADVLLVDGKIAEVGTGLSAADADVVDAAGKWVTPGIIDVHSHLGVYPSPGTQSHSDGNEATAPVTAEVWAEHSVWPHDPGFTTALAGGVTAMQILPGSA
;
A
#
# COMPACT_ATOMS: atom_id res chain seq x y z
N MET A 1 -75.89 -18.93 15.65
CA MET A 1 -74.65 -19.66 15.88
C MET A 1 -73.79 -19.60 14.61
N ASN A 2 -72.98 -18.57 14.44
CA ASN A 2 -72.06 -18.40 13.29
C ASN A 2 -70.67 -18.35 13.85
N LYS A 3 -69.87 -19.35 13.47
CA LYS A 3 -68.41 -19.41 13.78
C LYS A 3 -67.67 -18.78 12.63
N SER A 4 -67.08 -17.61 12.83
CA SER A 4 -66.17 -16.99 11.89
C SER A 4 -64.79 -17.60 12.10
N ILE A 5 -64.26 -18.18 11.03
CA ILE A 5 -62.90 -18.70 10.98
C ILE A 5 -62.05 -17.56 10.44
N ALA A 6 -61.15 -17.02 11.27
CA ALA A 6 -60.14 -16.06 10.86
C ALA A 6 -58.95 -16.82 10.24
N ALA A 7 -58.72 -16.57 8.98
CA ALA A 7 -57.52 -17.07 8.30
C ALA A 7 -56.34 -16.12 8.58
N ILE A 8 -55.32 -16.62 9.25
CA ILE A 8 -54.06 -15.92 9.45
C ILE A 8 -53.20 -16.20 8.25
N ALA A 9 -52.98 -15.17 7.41
CA ALA A 9 -52.01 -15.22 6.34
C ALA A 9 -50.61 -15.01 6.91
N ALA A 10 -49.80 -16.03 6.92
CA ALA A 10 -48.37 -15.93 7.25
C ALA A 10 -47.60 -15.39 6.05
N CYS A 11 -47.17 -14.13 6.11
CA CYS A 11 -46.22 -13.56 5.21
C CYS A 11 -44.82 -14.15 5.51
N ALA A 12 -44.39 -15.09 4.68
CA ALA A 12 -42.98 -15.51 4.70
C ALA A 12 -42.13 -14.42 4.02
N VAL A 13 -41.40 -13.66 4.81
CA VAL A 13 -40.36 -12.75 4.33
C VAL A 13 -39.16 -13.63 3.92
N LEU A 14 -38.97 -13.82 2.62
CA LEU A 14 -37.74 -14.37 2.06
C LEU A 14 -36.64 -13.30 2.24
N ALA A 15 -35.86 -13.45 3.30
CA ALA A 15 -34.58 -12.77 3.42
C ALA A 15 -33.63 -13.37 2.35
N VAL A 16 -33.53 -12.70 1.20
CA VAL A 16 -32.42 -12.93 0.28
C VAL A 16 -31.20 -12.35 0.96
N GLY A 17 -30.47 -13.19 1.68
CA GLY A 17 -29.14 -12.86 2.14
C GLY A 17 -28.28 -12.68 0.90
N CYS A 18 -27.74 -11.46 0.68
CA CYS A 18 -26.58 -11.31 -0.17
C CYS A 18 -25.48 -12.18 0.46
N ALA A 19 -25.20 -13.30 -0.17
CA ALA A 19 -23.97 -14.01 0.09
C ALA A 19 -22.85 -13.00 -0.23
N GLN A 20 -22.11 -12.58 0.77
CA GLN A 20 -20.84 -11.95 0.55
C GLN A 20 -19.97 -13.04 -0.09
N ASP A 21 -19.74 -12.87 -1.37
CA ASP A 21 -18.69 -13.60 -2.07
C ASP A 21 -17.39 -13.11 -1.40
N ASP A 22 -16.81 -13.94 -0.57
CA ASP A 22 -15.57 -13.68 0.13
C ASP A 22 -14.36 -13.79 -0.80
N GLY A 23 -14.60 -13.61 -2.11
CA GLY A 23 -13.60 -13.27 -3.12
C GLY A 23 -12.27 -14.02 -3.05
N SER A 24 -12.22 -15.18 -2.39
CA SER A 24 -11.11 -16.09 -2.53
C SER A 24 -11.26 -16.80 -3.88
N ASP A 25 -10.87 -16.12 -4.94
CA ASP A 25 -10.59 -16.77 -6.21
C ASP A 25 -9.33 -17.61 -6.02
N ASP A 26 -9.52 -18.82 -5.50
CA ASP A 26 -8.46 -19.84 -5.34
C ASP A 26 -8.04 -20.44 -6.69
N GLY A 27 -8.41 -19.81 -7.79
CA GLY A 27 -7.89 -20.12 -9.11
C GLY A 27 -6.42 -19.73 -9.21
N PRO A 28 -5.58 -20.49 -9.92
CA PRO A 28 -4.22 -20.05 -10.18
C PRO A 28 -4.28 -18.70 -10.90
N ALA A 29 -3.63 -17.67 -10.33
CA ALA A 29 -3.55 -16.38 -10.97
C ALA A 29 -3.06 -16.56 -12.42
N ALA A 30 -3.73 -15.93 -13.37
CA ALA A 30 -3.38 -16.04 -14.78
C ALA A 30 -1.91 -15.67 -15.05
N PHE A 31 -1.37 -14.84 -14.15
CA PHE A 31 0.04 -14.47 -14.13
C PHE A 31 0.53 -14.48 -12.69
N GLU A 32 1.28 -15.50 -12.34
CA GLU A 32 1.93 -15.59 -11.04
C GLU A 32 3.01 -14.50 -10.94
N SER A 33 3.01 -13.77 -9.83
CA SER A 33 4.07 -12.79 -9.57
C SER A 33 5.41 -13.51 -9.46
N ARG A 34 6.38 -13.05 -10.23
CA ARG A 34 7.78 -13.49 -10.13
C ARG A 34 8.64 -12.57 -9.28
N TYR A 35 7.99 -11.66 -8.56
CA TYR A 35 8.71 -10.79 -7.64
C TYR A 35 9.24 -11.60 -6.46
N GLU A 36 10.55 -11.55 -6.30
CA GLU A 36 11.23 -12.05 -5.10
C GLU A 36 11.79 -10.85 -4.34
N ALA A 37 11.42 -10.73 -3.07
CA ALA A 37 11.98 -9.69 -2.22
C ALA A 37 13.49 -9.87 -2.11
N LEU A 38 14.25 -8.79 -2.23
CA LEU A 38 15.68 -8.83 -2.00
C LEU A 38 15.97 -9.29 -0.56
N PRO A 39 17.04 -10.08 -0.34
CA PRO A 39 17.44 -10.45 1.01
C PRO A 39 17.64 -9.20 1.85
N ALA A 40 16.96 -9.11 2.99
CA ALA A 40 17.12 -8.03 3.92
C ALA A 40 18.27 -8.36 4.88
N GLN A 41 19.31 -7.52 4.88
CA GLN A 41 20.38 -7.62 5.85
C GLN A 41 19.93 -7.08 7.20
N THR A 42 20.36 -7.69 8.30
CA THR A 42 20.18 -7.09 9.61
C THR A 42 20.91 -5.75 9.65
N THR A 43 20.20 -4.68 9.97
CA THR A 43 20.74 -3.33 9.97
C THR A 43 20.45 -2.66 11.32
N LEU A 44 21.47 -2.05 11.90
CA LEU A 44 21.36 -1.26 13.13
C LEU A 44 21.64 0.20 12.81
N ILE A 45 20.61 1.04 12.90
CA ILE A 45 20.72 2.49 12.75
C ILE A 45 20.94 3.07 14.13
N THR A 46 21.99 3.86 14.34
CA THR A 46 22.38 4.34 15.68
C THR A 46 22.36 5.85 15.81
N GLY A 47 22.00 6.33 17.01
CA GLY A 47 22.16 7.73 17.42
C GLY A 47 21.24 8.73 16.74
N ALA A 48 20.13 8.29 16.16
CA ALA A 48 19.19 9.14 15.44
C ALA A 48 18.22 9.89 16.36
N THR A 49 17.59 10.95 15.83
CA THR A 49 16.29 11.39 16.33
C THR A 49 15.20 10.56 15.62
N VAL A 50 14.50 9.74 16.36
CA VAL A 50 13.48 8.82 15.82
C VAL A 50 12.08 9.35 16.09
N LEU A 51 11.27 9.46 15.04
CA LEU A 51 9.82 9.65 15.15
C LEU A 51 9.14 8.29 14.94
N THR A 52 8.47 7.79 15.97
CA THR A 52 7.91 6.42 15.95
C THR A 52 6.66 6.26 15.08
N GLY A 53 6.05 7.38 14.66
CA GLY A 53 4.74 7.37 13.97
C GLY A 53 3.55 7.21 14.92
N THR A 54 3.79 6.93 16.21
CA THR A 54 2.75 6.84 17.25
C THR A 54 2.62 8.15 18.07
N GLY A 55 3.34 9.18 17.66
CA GLY A 55 3.37 10.49 18.31
C GLY A 55 4.57 10.70 19.24
N GLU A 56 5.43 9.70 19.38
CA GLU A 56 6.64 9.80 20.20
C GLU A 56 7.84 10.27 19.37
N ARG A 57 8.69 11.04 20.03
CA ARG A 57 10.02 11.42 19.57
C ARG A 57 11.05 10.88 20.55
N LEU A 58 12.02 10.17 20.02
CA LEU A 58 13.14 9.63 20.79
C LEU A 58 14.42 10.29 20.27
N ASP A 59 15.16 10.96 21.15
CA ASP A 59 16.45 11.55 20.81
C ASP A 59 17.59 10.58 21.12
N ASN A 60 18.62 10.55 20.29
CA ASN A 60 19.76 9.66 20.39
C ASN A 60 19.33 8.19 20.54
N ALA A 61 18.41 7.77 19.69
CA ALA A 61 17.85 6.43 19.68
C ALA A 61 18.38 5.60 18.50
N ASP A 62 18.24 4.31 18.65
CA ASP A 62 18.65 3.31 17.67
C ASP A 62 17.42 2.59 17.11
N VAL A 63 17.54 2.10 15.89
CA VAL A 63 16.52 1.27 15.22
C VAL A 63 17.18 0.01 14.70
N LEU A 64 16.70 -1.13 15.16
CA LEU A 64 17.14 -2.43 14.69
C LEU A 64 16.16 -2.97 13.64
N LEU A 65 16.68 -3.28 12.46
CA LEU A 65 15.95 -3.92 11.37
C LEU A 65 16.42 -5.36 11.21
N VAL A 66 15.49 -6.31 11.23
CA VAL A 66 15.75 -7.72 11.01
C VAL A 66 14.73 -8.26 10.01
N ASP A 67 15.20 -8.95 8.99
CA ASP A 67 14.35 -9.53 7.94
C ASP A 67 13.37 -8.51 7.31
N GLY A 68 13.86 -7.28 7.09
CA GLY A 68 13.07 -6.19 6.50
C GLY A 68 11.98 -5.62 7.40
N LYS A 69 12.01 -5.92 8.71
CA LYS A 69 11.05 -5.43 9.70
C LYS A 69 11.77 -4.66 10.80
N ILE A 70 11.08 -3.70 11.41
CA ILE A 70 11.53 -3.04 12.62
C ILE A 70 11.39 -4.05 13.76
N ALA A 71 12.52 -4.53 14.27
CA ALA A 71 12.55 -5.48 15.38
C ALA A 71 12.51 -4.76 16.73
N GLU A 72 13.24 -3.64 16.86
CA GLU A 72 13.34 -2.88 18.11
C GLU A 72 13.64 -1.41 17.82
N VAL A 73 13.15 -0.53 18.68
CA VAL A 73 13.48 0.90 18.72
C VAL A 73 13.81 1.25 20.16
N GLY A 74 14.97 1.82 20.41
CA GLY A 74 15.41 2.10 21.77
C GLY A 74 16.75 2.82 21.80
N THR A 75 17.46 2.70 22.91
CA THR A 75 18.80 3.28 23.07
C THR A 75 19.80 2.19 23.45
N GLY A 76 21.02 2.26 22.90
CA GLY A 76 22.07 1.32 23.20
C GLY A 76 21.81 -0.09 22.69
N LEU A 77 21.09 -0.21 21.58
CA LEU A 77 20.85 -1.48 20.92
C LEU A 77 22.13 -2.04 20.33
N SER A 78 22.19 -3.36 20.26
CA SER A 78 23.31 -4.06 19.63
C SER A 78 22.81 -5.29 18.91
N ALA A 79 23.40 -5.60 17.78
CA ALA A 79 23.12 -6.83 17.04
C ALA A 79 24.43 -7.35 16.46
N ALA A 80 24.69 -8.63 16.67
CA ALA A 80 25.84 -9.28 16.08
C ALA A 80 25.64 -9.36 14.56
N ASP A 81 26.72 -9.12 13.82
CA ASP A 81 26.75 -9.19 12.35
C ASP A 81 25.78 -8.24 11.64
N ALA A 82 25.31 -7.19 12.31
CA ALA A 82 24.48 -6.16 11.67
C ALA A 82 25.32 -5.16 10.89
N ASP A 83 24.80 -4.69 9.77
CA ASP A 83 25.29 -3.51 9.10
C ASP A 83 24.93 -2.29 9.97
N VAL A 84 25.94 -1.55 10.42
CA VAL A 84 25.73 -0.39 11.30
C VAL A 84 25.69 0.88 10.48
N VAL A 85 24.61 1.64 10.64
CA VAL A 85 24.43 2.97 10.03
C VAL A 85 24.50 4.02 11.12
N ASP A 86 25.55 4.85 11.12
CA ASP A 86 25.63 6.02 11.99
C ASP A 86 24.67 7.09 11.49
N ALA A 87 23.66 7.37 12.30
CA ALA A 87 22.64 8.37 12.07
C ALA A 87 22.68 9.55 13.08
N ALA A 88 23.84 9.76 13.71
CA ALA A 88 24.00 10.90 14.61
C ALA A 88 23.67 12.23 13.90
N GLY A 89 22.77 13.00 14.51
CA GLY A 89 22.27 14.25 13.93
C GLY A 89 21.28 14.11 12.77
N LYS A 90 20.88 12.89 12.42
CA LYS A 90 19.87 12.62 11.40
C LYS A 90 18.54 12.24 12.03
N TRP A 91 17.50 12.24 11.19
CA TRP A 91 16.16 11.85 11.58
C TRP A 91 15.80 10.50 10.94
N VAL A 92 15.18 9.63 11.74
CA VAL A 92 14.54 8.41 11.26
C VAL A 92 13.05 8.54 11.47
N THR A 93 12.28 8.36 10.41
CA THR A 93 10.83 8.48 10.42
C THR A 93 10.21 7.28 9.70
N PRO A 94 8.93 6.97 9.96
CA PRO A 94 8.19 6.10 9.03
C PRO A 94 8.28 6.62 7.61
N GLY A 95 8.27 5.72 6.64
CA GLY A 95 8.21 6.09 5.24
C GLY A 95 6.92 6.85 4.92
N ILE A 96 7.02 7.77 3.98
CA ILE A 96 5.85 8.53 3.50
C ILE A 96 4.98 7.60 2.66
N ILE A 97 3.67 7.60 2.95
CA ILE A 97 2.66 6.94 2.12
C ILE A 97 1.95 8.01 1.31
N ASP A 98 2.16 8.00 0.00
CA ASP A 98 1.47 8.91 -0.91
C ASP A 98 0.16 8.25 -1.37
N VAL A 99 -0.95 8.81 -0.93
CA VAL A 99 -2.28 8.24 -1.20
C VAL A 99 -2.90 8.77 -2.51
N HIS A 100 -2.19 9.61 -3.25
CA HIS A 100 -2.67 10.15 -4.51
C HIS A 100 -1.50 10.45 -5.45
N SER A 101 -1.04 9.44 -6.16
CA SER A 101 0.05 9.54 -7.12
C SER A 101 -0.42 9.20 -8.53
N HIS A 102 0.24 9.80 -9.50
CA HIS A 102 0.09 9.47 -10.92
C HIS A 102 1.39 8.95 -11.53
N LEU A 103 2.39 8.66 -10.70
CA LEU A 103 3.67 8.10 -11.19
C LEU A 103 3.43 6.80 -11.95
N GLY A 104 4.18 6.62 -13.01
CA GLY A 104 4.05 5.49 -13.91
C GLY A 104 2.89 5.61 -14.91
N VAL A 105 1.79 6.28 -14.56
CA VAL A 105 0.66 6.55 -15.46
C VAL A 105 0.91 7.84 -16.25
N TYR A 106 1.49 8.84 -15.61
CA TYR A 106 2.09 10.02 -16.24
C TYR A 106 3.59 10.03 -15.97
N PRO A 107 4.35 9.19 -16.67
CA PRO A 107 5.76 9.03 -16.37
C PRO A 107 6.60 10.25 -16.73
N SER A 108 7.75 10.35 -16.10
CA SER A 108 8.72 11.40 -16.33
C SER A 108 9.82 10.95 -17.32
N PRO A 109 10.24 11.79 -18.29
CA PRO A 109 9.65 13.08 -18.65
C PRO A 109 8.29 12.88 -19.35
N GLY A 110 7.35 13.80 -19.12
CA GLY A 110 6.06 13.78 -19.78
C GLY A 110 6.21 13.95 -21.30
N THR A 111 5.78 12.93 -22.06
CA THR A 111 5.74 12.96 -23.51
C THR A 111 4.38 12.48 -24.01
N GLN A 112 4.00 12.89 -25.22
CA GLN A 112 2.72 12.49 -25.81
C GLN A 112 2.55 10.97 -25.89
N SER A 113 3.62 10.23 -26.12
CA SER A 113 3.59 8.77 -26.22
C SER A 113 3.37 8.06 -24.89
N HIS A 114 3.55 8.76 -23.77
CA HIS A 114 3.32 8.23 -22.43
C HIS A 114 2.09 8.87 -21.75
N SER A 115 1.28 9.59 -22.51
CA SER A 115 0.10 10.27 -21.96
C SER A 115 -1.13 9.36 -22.03
N ASP A 116 -1.12 8.29 -21.26
CA ASP A 116 -2.19 7.29 -21.19
C ASP A 116 -2.82 7.26 -19.79
N GLY A 117 -2.97 8.43 -19.22
CA GLY A 117 -3.41 8.57 -17.83
C GLY A 117 -4.92 8.62 -17.64
N ASN A 118 -5.69 8.95 -18.70
CA ASN A 118 -7.14 9.08 -18.60
C ASN A 118 -7.81 8.19 -19.64
N GLU A 119 -8.80 7.44 -19.19
CA GLU A 119 -9.75 6.79 -20.08
C GLU A 119 -10.91 7.77 -20.36
N ALA A 120 -11.06 8.16 -21.63
CA ALA A 120 -12.02 9.18 -22.03
C ALA A 120 -12.98 8.66 -23.14
N THR A 121 -13.09 7.35 -23.33
CA THR A 121 -13.94 6.77 -24.40
C THR A 121 -15.43 6.80 -24.06
N ALA A 122 -15.78 6.82 -22.76
CA ALA A 122 -17.15 6.88 -22.28
C ALA A 122 -17.25 7.62 -20.95
N PRO A 123 -18.45 8.12 -20.58
CA PRO A 123 -18.67 8.75 -19.27
C PRO A 123 -18.44 7.83 -18.08
N VAL A 124 -18.53 6.53 -18.28
CA VAL A 124 -18.26 5.50 -17.26
C VAL A 124 -17.40 4.41 -17.91
N THR A 125 -16.24 4.17 -17.30
CA THR A 125 -15.24 3.19 -17.79
C THR A 125 -14.74 2.34 -16.62
N ALA A 126 -15.68 1.81 -15.84
CA ALA A 126 -15.37 1.05 -14.62
C ALA A 126 -14.62 -0.26 -14.87
N GLU A 127 -14.63 -0.75 -16.11
CA GLU A 127 -13.87 -1.93 -16.56
C GLU A 127 -12.39 -1.67 -16.83
N VAL A 128 -11.96 -0.41 -16.79
CA VAL A 128 -10.56 -0.04 -17.04
C VAL A 128 -9.74 -0.17 -15.75
N TRP A 129 -8.61 -0.82 -15.86
CA TRP A 129 -7.70 -1.06 -14.75
C TRP A 129 -6.44 -0.21 -14.91
N ALA A 130 -6.19 0.69 -13.98
CA ALA A 130 -5.06 1.61 -14.03
C ALA A 130 -3.70 0.89 -14.06
N GLU A 131 -3.61 -0.32 -13.50
CA GLU A 131 -2.37 -1.10 -13.47
C GLU A 131 -1.80 -1.39 -14.87
N HIS A 132 -2.67 -1.50 -15.88
CA HIS A 132 -2.23 -1.74 -17.26
C HIS A 132 -1.54 -0.53 -17.89
N SER A 133 -1.74 0.66 -17.35
CA SER A 133 -1.11 1.92 -17.81
C SER A 133 0.18 2.25 -17.05
N VAL A 134 0.49 1.51 -15.99
CA VAL A 134 1.67 1.81 -15.17
C VAL A 134 2.95 1.37 -15.87
N TRP A 135 3.83 2.34 -16.12
CA TRP A 135 5.19 2.06 -16.57
C TRP A 135 6.13 1.93 -15.36
N PRO A 136 6.55 0.70 -15.00
CA PRO A 136 7.32 0.46 -13.76
C PRO A 136 8.75 1.03 -13.79
N HIS A 137 9.24 1.44 -14.96
CA HIS A 137 10.56 2.05 -15.12
C HIS A 137 10.53 3.59 -15.08
N ASP A 138 9.41 4.20 -14.71
CA ASP A 138 9.34 5.65 -14.55
C ASP A 138 10.41 6.14 -13.57
N PRO A 139 11.33 7.03 -13.99
CA PRO A 139 12.34 7.61 -13.11
C PRO A 139 11.74 8.35 -11.90
N GLY A 140 10.47 8.74 -11.99
CA GLY A 140 9.72 9.35 -10.90
C GLY A 140 9.68 8.47 -9.65
N PHE A 141 9.59 7.15 -9.79
CA PHE A 141 9.62 6.23 -8.64
C PHE A 141 10.92 6.32 -7.86
N THR A 142 12.06 6.33 -8.55
CA THR A 142 13.37 6.47 -7.89
C THR A 142 13.49 7.83 -7.19
N THR A 143 12.98 8.89 -7.82
CA THR A 143 12.99 10.24 -7.25
C THR A 143 12.10 10.33 -6.01
N ALA A 144 10.90 9.75 -6.07
CA ALA A 144 9.98 9.70 -4.94
C ALA A 144 10.57 8.91 -3.77
N LEU A 145 11.18 7.75 -4.06
CA LEU A 145 11.85 6.94 -3.04
C LEU A 145 13.01 7.71 -2.38
N ALA A 146 13.82 8.43 -3.16
CA ALA A 146 14.89 9.28 -2.64
C ALA A 146 14.36 10.42 -1.76
N GLY A 147 13.11 10.87 -2.00
CA GLY A 147 12.38 11.82 -1.17
C GLY A 147 11.71 11.21 0.06
N GLY A 148 11.81 9.90 0.27
CA GLY A 148 11.25 9.20 1.42
C GLY A 148 9.85 8.61 1.22
N VAL A 149 9.31 8.63 0.00
CA VAL A 149 8.04 7.94 -0.32
C VAL A 149 8.32 6.44 -0.46
N THR A 150 7.73 5.63 0.40
CA THR A 150 7.96 4.18 0.45
C THR A 150 6.78 3.35 -0.04
N ALA A 151 5.62 3.95 -0.10
CA ALA A 151 4.42 3.35 -0.67
C ALA A 151 3.58 4.44 -1.33
N MET A 152 2.84 4.07 -2.37
CA MET A 152 1.95 5.01 -3.03
C MET A 152 0.73 4.31 -3.62
N GLN A 153 -0.38 5.03 -3.66
CA GLN A 153 -1.55 4.65 -4.42
C GLN A 153 -1.46 5.31 -5.79
N ILE A 154 -1.32 4.51 -6.83
CA ILE A 154 -1.29 5.01 -8.20
C ILE A 154 -2.72 5.08 -8.73
N LEU A 155 -3.10 6.25 -9.18
CA LEU A 155 -4.42 6.55 -9.70
C LEU A 155 -4.31 6.99 -11.16
N PRO A 156 -5.33 6.67 -12.00
CA PRO A 156 -5.46 7.36 -13.28
C PRO A 156 -5.73 8.84 -13.06
N GLY A 157 -5.52 9.65 -14.07
CA GLY A 157 -5.91 11.04 -14.02
C GLY A 157 -7.43 11.19 -14.00
N SER A 158 -7.92 12.30 -13.47
CA SER A 158 -9.32 12.69 -13.61
C SER A 158 -9.55 13.35 -14.97
N ALA A 159 -10.59 12.92 -15.67
CA ALA A 159 -11.05 13.53 -16.91
C ALA A 159 -11.82 14.83 -16.67
#